data_16c19e4aca7912290117b58af98db60e
#
_entry.id   16c19e4aca7912290117b58af98db60e
#
_cell.length_a   1.000
_cell.length_b   1.000
_cell.length_c   1.000
_cell.angle_alpha   90.00
_cell.angle_beta   90.00
_cell.angle_gamma   90.00
#
_symmetry.space_group_name_H-M   'P 1'
#
loop_
_entity.id
_entity.type
_entity.pdbx_description
1 polymer ?
#
loop_
_entity_poly.entity_id
_entity_poly.type
_entity_poly.pdbx_seq_one_letter_code
_entity_poly.pdbx_strand_id
1 'polypeptide(L)'
;MASSGVRSVGKNLMKLKFTDKGIIDYRDCLNEMLSLIKTSPEGHEIWYLEHPSVFTVGISEKEIKEDPNSDPPIYKTDRGGKITYHGIGQIVFYFMLNLKQTPFKPSELTKKILASTSVAIEDLGLKNNISESDPGLYVNGEKLASIGMRIKSNYSYHGLSLNHDVNLK
;
A
#
# COMPACT_ATOMS: atom_id res chain seq x y z
N MET A 1 -16.81 -5.81 16.06
CA MET A 1 -17.66 -6.07 14.88
C MET A 1 -17.27 -5.05 13.83
N ALA A 2 -16.53 -5.46 12.81
CA ALA A 2 -16.10 -4.57 11.74
C ALA A 2 -17.27 -4.28 10.79
N SER A 3 -17.61 -3.00 10.60
CA SER A 3 -18.68 -2.57 9.70
C SER A 3 -18.15 -2.53 8.27
N SER A 4 -18.63 -3.43 7.40
CA SER A 4 -18.39 -3.39 5.97
C SER A 4 -19.31 -2.34 5.33
N GLY A 5 -18.81 -1.14 5.07
CA GLY A 5 -19.55 -0.10 4.35
C GLY A 5 -19.36 -0.23 2.83
N VAL A 6 -20.41 -0.52 2.08
CA VAL A 6 -20.44 -0.45 0.61
C VAL A 6 -20.94 0.94 0.22
N ARG A 7 -20.11 1.75 -0.44
CA ARG A 7 -20.54 3.01 -1.07
C ARG A 7 -20.67 2.84 -2.58
N SER A 8 -21.83 3.19 -3.10
CA SER A 8 -22.20 3.13 -4.52
C SER A 8 -22.16 4.53 -5.14
N VAL A 9 -21.42 4.70 -6.24
CA VAL A 9 -21.40 5.94 -7.03
C VAL A 9 -21.50 5.63 -8.52
N GLY A 10 -22.63 6.01 -9.16
CA GLY A 10 -22.80 6.16 -10.62
C GLY A 10 -22.89 4.89 -11.49
N LYS A 11 -23.40 5.01 -12.70
CA LYS A 11 -23.85 3.99 -13.65
C LYS A 11 -22.87 2.90 -14.15
N ASN A 12 -21.72 2.71 -13.53
CA ASN A 12 -20.90 1.49 -13.56
C ASN A 12 -20.25 1.40 -12.18
N LEU A 13 -21.03 0.89 -11.23
CA LEU A 13 -20.62 0.73 -9.84
C LEU A 13 -19.42 -0.21 -9.77
N MET A 14 -18.22 0.36 -9.73
CA MET A 14 -17.04 -0.39 -9.32
C MET A 14 -17.30 -0.93 -7.92
N LYS A 15 -17.45 -2.25 -7.79
CA LYS A 15 -17.58 -2.89 -6.48
C LYS A 15 -16.24 -2.70 -5.75
N LEU A 16 -16.16 -1.73 -4.87
CA LEU A 16 -15.01 -1.45 -4.03
C LEU A 16 -15.32 -1.92 -2.63
N LYS A 17 -14.52 -2.86 -2.14
CA LYS A 17 -14.59 -3.38 -0.77
C LYS A 17 -13.40 -2.83 0.03
N PHE A 18 -13.69 -2.33 1.22
CA PHE A 18 -12.68 -1.97 2.22
C PHE A 18 -12.66 -3.04 3.32
N THR A 19 -11.48 -3.51 3.68
CA THR A 19 -11.31 -4.53 4.71
C THR A 19 -10.27 -4.06 5.73
N ASP A 20 -10.67 -3.97 6.99
CA ASP A 20 -9.77 -3.81 8.11
C ASP A 20 -9.13 -5.15 8.43
N LYS A 21 -7.80 -5.21 8.40
CA LYS A 21 -7.01 -6.40 8.72
C LYS A 21 -6.38 -6.30 10.10
N GLY A 22 -6.54 -5.17 10.79
CA GLY A 22 -5.91 -4.93 12.08
C GLY A 22 -4.38 -5.02 12.02
N ILE A 23 -3.79 -5.64 13.03
CA ILE A 23 -2.34 -5.93 13.04
C ILE A 23 -2.14 -7.34 12.50
N ILE A 24 -1.36 -7.46 11.43
CA ILE A 24 -1.12 -8.74 10.76
C ILE A 24 0.36 -8.88 10.36
N ASP A 25 0.93 -10.08 10.50
CA ASP A 25 2.28 -10.38 9.99
C ASP A 25 2.39 -10.10 8.49
N TYR A 26 3.55 -9.60 8.09
CA TYR A 26 3.77 -9.21 6.68
C TYR A 26 3.66 -10.39 5.71
N ARG A 27 4.24 -11.56 6.05
CA ARG A 27 4.21 -12.74 5.17
C ARG A 27 2.81 -13.32 5.06
N ASP A 28 2.09 -13.38 6.16
CA ASP A 28 0.70 -13.87 6.17
C ASP A 28 -0.18 -12.96 5.30
N CYS A 29 -0.04 -11.65 5.48
CA CYS A 29 -0.75 -10.67 4.67
C CYS A 29 -0.42 -10.77 3.18
N LEU A 30 0.86 -10.92 2.81
CA LEU A 30 1.29 -11.10 1.43
C LEU A 30 0.70 -12.39 0.81
N ASN A 31 0.70 -13.49 1.54
CA ASN A 31 0.12 -14.75 1.11
C ASN A 31 -1.38 -14.63 0.87
N GLU A 32 -2.10 -13.95 1.74
CA GLU A 32 -3.53 -13.68 1.58
C GLU A 32 -3.79 -12.79 0.36
N MET A 33 -3.02 -11.70 0.15
CA MET A 33 -3.13 -10.86 -1.05
C MET A 33 -2.95 -11.67 -2.33
N LEU A 34 -1.88 -12.48 -2.39
CA LEU A 34 -1.58 -13.32 -3.56
C LEU A 34 -2.65 -14.37 -3.80
N SER A 35 -3.24 -14.92 -2.75
CA SER A 35 -4.36 -15.86 -2.84
C SER A 35 -5.61 -15.16 -3.38
N LEU A 36 -5.91 -13.96 -2.90
CA LEU A 36 -7.05 -13.17 -3.38
C LEU A 36 -6.93 -12.87 -4.88
N ILE A 37 -5.80 -12.32 -5.34
CA ILE A 37 -5.66 -11.96 -6.76
C ILE A 37 -5.65 -13.17 -7.69
N LYS A 38 -5.29 -14.38 -7.21
CA LYS A 38 -5.40 -15.64 -7.97
C LYS A 38 -6.84 -16.02 -8.26
N THR A 39 -7.78 -15.69 -7.37
CA THR A 39 -9.20 -15.98 -7.59
C THR A 39 -9.83 -15.07 -8.64
N SER A 40 -9.09 -14.06 -9.11
CA SER A 40 -9.56 -13.05 -10.08
C SER A 40 -10.90 -12.45 -9.66
N PRO A 41 -11.00 -11.85 -8.46
CA PRO A 41 -12.26 -11.39 -7.90
C PRO A 41 -12.91 -10.34 -8.80
N GLU A 42 -14.24 -10.35 -8.84
CA GLU A 42 -14.98 -9.27 -9.46
C GLU A 42 -14.90 -8.02 -8.57
N GLY A 43 -14.37 -6.91 -9.12
CA GLY A 43 -14.28 -5.63 -8.42
C GLY A 43 -12.90 -5.34 -7.84
N HIS A 44 -12.90 -4.49 -6.84
CA HIS A 44 -11.70 -3.95 -6.22
C HIS A 44 -11.75 -4.17 -4.71
N GLU A 45 -10.59 -4.43 -4.12
CA GLU A 45 -10.46 -4.53 -2.67
C GLU A 45 -9.29 -3.67 -2.19
N ILE A 46 -9.52 -2.92 -1.11
CA ILE A 46 -8.50 -2.16 -0.41
C ILE A 46 -8.46 -2.67 1.03
N TRP A 47 -7.29 -3.11 1.46
CA TRP A 47 -7.04 -3.44 2.85
C TRP A 47 -6.33 -2.28 3.54
N TYR A 48 -6.70 -2.02 4.79
CA TYR A 48 -5.94 -1.15 5.67
C TYR A 48 -5.57 -1.91 6.94
N LEU A 49 -4.36 -1.72 7.41
CA LEU A 49 -3.74 -2.55 8.44
C LEU A 49 -2.49 -1.89 9.02
N GLU A 50 -1.92 -2.51 10.02
CA GLU A 50 -0.57 -2.28 10.50
C GLU A 50 0.23 -3.59 10.49
N HIS A 51 1.55 -3.49 10.39
CA HIS A 51 2.44 -4.64 10.55
C HIS A 51 3.23 -4.55 11.87
N PRO A 52 3.54 -5.67 12.52
CA PRO A 52 4.68 -5.72 13.43
C PRO A 52 5.95 -5.23 12.73
N SER A 53 6.95 -4.83 13.53
CA SER A 53 8.23 -4.32 13.00
C SER A 53 8.82 -5.25 11.96
N VAL A 54 9.05 -4.76 10.74
CA VAL A 54 9.57 -5.52 9.60
C VAL A 54 10.23 -4.60 8.58
N PHE A 55 11.31 -5.04 7.96
CA PHE A 55 11.85 -4.43 6.76
C PHE A 55 11.41 -5.21 5.51
N THR A 56 10.92 -4.50 4.51
CA THR A 56 10.64 -5.06 3.19
C THR A 56 11.61 -4.48 2.15
N VAL A 57 12.18 -5.33 1.30
CA VAL A 57 13.18 -4.97 0.30
C VAL A 57 12.56 -5.12 -1.09
N GLY A 58 12.29 -3.99 -1.75
CA GLY A 58 11.71 -3.97 -3.10
C GLY A 58 12.74 -4.29 -4.19
N ILE A 59 12.24 -4.45 -5.41
CA ILE A 59 13.03 -4.93 -6.58
C ILE A 59 14.17 -3.98 -7.01
N SER A 60 14.13 -2.70 -6.60
CA SER A 60 15.17 -1.72 -6.92
C SER A 60 16.37 -1.80 -5.97
N GLU A 61 16.29 -2.56 -4.88
CA GLU A 61 17.37 -2.79 -3.94
C GLU A 61 17.96 -4.20 -4.15
N LYS A 62 19.23 -4.28 -4.52
CA LYS A 62 19.89 -5.54 -4.88
C LYS A 62 20.88 -6.04 -3.84
N GLU A 63 21.40 -5.14 -3.01
CA GLU A 63 22.51 -5.44 -2.09
C GLU A 63 22.02 -6.08 -0.79
N ILE A 64 20.86 -5.63 -0.28
CA ILE A 64 20.29 -6.13 0.97
C ILE A 64 19.74 -7.54 0.75
N LYS A 65 20.21 -8.49 1.57
CA LYS A 65 19.74 -9.87 1.58
C LYS A 65 18.54 -10.04 2.51
N GLU A 66 17.69 -11.01 2.18
CA GLU A 66 16.63 -11.46 3.07
C GLU A 66 17.26 -12.09 4.33
N ASP A 67 16.75 -11.72 5.50
CA ASP A 67 17.08 -12.30 6.80
C ASP A 67 15.84 -12.36 7.70
N PRO A 68 15.06 -13.45 7.62
CA PRO A 68 13.85 -13.62 8.43
C PRO A 68 14.13 -13.77 9.94
N ASN A 69 15.38 -14.00 10.33
CA ASN A 69 15.77 -14.21 11.72
C ASN A 69 16.38 -12.95 12.37
N SER A 70 16.55 -11.86 11.60
CA SER A 70 16.95 -10.57 12.17
C SER A 70 15.81 -9.96 12.99
N ASP A 71 16.15 -9.00 13.83
CA ASP A 71 15.19 -8.21 14.60
C ASP A 71 15.42 -6.71 14.30
N PRO A 72 14.47 -6.07 13.59
CA PRO A 72 13.30 -6.63 12.89
C PRO A 72 13.65 -7.54 11.70
N PRO A 73 12.78 -8.49 11.32
CA PRO A 73 13.01 -9.37 10.19
C PRO A 73 13.06 -8.61 8.85
N ILE A 74 13.84 -9.13 7.89
CA ILE A 74 14.03 -8.54 6.56
C ILE A 74 13.51 -9.50 5.50
N TYR A 75 12.49 -9.09 4.75
CA TYR A 75 11.92 -9.89 3.66
C TYR A 75 12.12 -9.24 2.30
N LYS A 76 12.59 -10.04 1.32
CA LYS A 76 12.56 -9.63 -0.08
C LYS A 76 11.13 -9.74 -0.64
N THR A 77 10.78 -8.78 -1.47
CA THR A 77 9.44 -8.66 -2.04
C THR A 77 9.53 -8.21 -3.50
N ASP A 78 8.49 -8.43 -4.26
CA ASP A 78 8.42 -8.03 -5.66
C ASP A 78 7.78 -6.65 -5.89
N ARG A 79 7.47 -5.89 -4.81
CA ARG A 79 7.00 -4.50 -4.95
C ARG A 79 8.06 -3.60 -5.57
N GLY A 80 7.64 -2.51 -6.18
CA GLY A 80 8.52 -1.43 -6.59
C GLY A 80 9.24 -0.76 -5.42
N GLY A 81 10.29 -0.01 -5.73
CA GLY A 81 11.08 0.75 -4.75
C GLY A 81 12.20 -0.05 -4.09
N LYS A 82 12.80 0.57 -3.08
CA LYS A 82 13.96 0.06 -2.31
C LYS A 82 13.49 -0.56 -0.98
N ILE A 83 14.31 -0.40 0.07
CA ILE A 83 13.96 -0.84 1.41
C ILE A 83 12.90 0.08 2.03
N THR A 84 12.01 -0.49 2.82
CA THR A 84 11.00 0.24 3.61
C THR A 84 10.84 -0.48 4.94
N TYR A 85 10.76 0.29 6.02
CA TYR A 85 10.38 -0.18 7.34
C TYR A 85 8.85 -0.10 7.48
N HIS A 86 8.28 -1.10 8.15
CA HIS A 86 6.92 -1.09 8.66
C HIS A 86 6.93 -1.38 10.15
N GLY A 87 6.02 -0.76 10.89
CA GLY A 87 5.88 -0.92 12.33
C GLY A 87 4.53 -0.39 12.82
N ILE A 88 4.22 -0.68 14.08
CA ILE A 88 3.01 -0.16 14.74
C ILE A 88 3.02 1.37 14.72
N GLY A 89 1.87 1.98 14.44
CA GLY A 89 1.72 3.42 14.21
C GLY A 89 1.96 3.84 12.76
N GLN A 90 2.21 2.89 11.84
CA GLN A 90 2.24 3.12 10.41
C GLN A 90 1.03 2.43 9.76
N ILE A 91 0.11 3.21 9.21
CA ILE A 91 -1.05 2.67 8.49
C ILE A 91 -0.61 2.25 7.09
N VAL A 92 -0.89 1.00 6.74
CA VAL A 92 -0.60 0.45 5.41
C VAL A 92 -1.91 0.24 4.65
N PHE A 93 -1.95 0.72 3.41
CA PHE A 93 -3.06 0.48 2.47
C PHE A 93 -2.57 -0.41 1.33
N TYR A 94 -3.17 -1.58 1.18
CA TYR A 94 -2.94 -2.46 0.04
C TYR A 94 -4.10 -2.39 -0.95
N PHE A 95 -3.76 -2.23 -2.24
CA PHE A 95 -4.72 -1.97 -3.31
C PHE A 95 -4.77 -3.17 -4.28
N MET A 96 -5.73 -4.07 -4.09
CA MET A 96 -6.02 -5.17 -5.02
C MET A 96 -7.09 -4.71 -6.01
N LEU A 97 -6.65 -3.98 -7.04
CA LEU A 97 -7.53 -3.39 -8.05
C LEU A 97 -7.51 -4.21 -9.33
N ASN A 98 -8.68 -4.57 -9.84
CA ASN A 98 -8.82 -5.15 -11.16
C ASN A 98 -8.63 -4.04 -12.23
N LEU A 99 -7.44 -3.97 -12.81
CA LEU A 99 -7.05 -2.89 -13.71
C LEU A 99 -7.77 -2.93 -15.07
N LYS A 100 -8.44 -4.04 -15.42
CA LYS A 100 -9.34 -4.09 -16.59
C LYS A 100 -10.63 -3.29 -16.38
N GLN A 101 -10.99 -3.03 -15.13
CA GLN A 101 -12.20 -2.32 -14.74
C GLN A 101 -11.93 -0.88 -14.27
N THR A 102 -10.68 -0.44 -14.28
CA THR A 102 -10.33 0.95 -13.95
C THR A 102 -10.45 1.86 -15.17
N PRO A 103 -10.85 3.14 -14.98
CA PRO A 103 -10.95 4.11 -16.08
C PRO A 103 -9.59 4.73 -16.45
N PHE A 104 -8.49 4.24 -15.89
CA PHE A 104 -7.14 4.77 -16.09
C PHE A 104 -6.15 3.65 -16.44
N LYS A 105 -5.01 4.03 -17.02
CA LYS A 105 -3.97 3.07 -17.39
C LYS A 105 -3.19 2.58 -16.15
N PRO A 106 -2.71 1.32 -16.17
CA PRO A 106 -1.88 0.79 -15.08
C PRO A 106 -0.68 1.67 -14.69
N SER A 107 -0.07 2.35 -15.68
CA SER A 107 1.06 3.25 -15.46
C SER A 107 0.70 4.53 -14.68
N GLU A 108 -0.58 4.87 -14.57
CA GLU A 108 -1.06 6.05 -13.83
C GLU A 108 -1.40 5.72 -12.36
N LEU A 109 -1.45 4.42 -12.01
CA LEU A 109 -1.95 3.96 -10.71
C LEU A 109 -1.23 4.64 -9.53
N THR A 110 0.09 4.59 -9.51
CA THR A 110 0.91 5.18 -8.43
C THR A 110 0.64 6.67 -8.29
N LYS A 111 0.61 7.41 -9.42
CA LYS A 111 0.32 8.86 -9.41
C LYS A 111 -1.07 9.16 -8.86
N LYS A 112 -2.08 8.36 -9.24
CA LYS A 112 -3.46 8.55 -8.75
C LYS A 112 -3.60 8.26 -7.27
N ILE A 113 -2.97 7.20 -6.76
CA ILE A 113 -2.96 6.90 -5.32
C ILE A 113 -2.29 8.04 -4.55
N LEU A 114 -1.11 8.48 -4.96
CA LEU A 114 -0.41 9.59 -4.30
C LEU A 114 -1.23 10.88 -4.34
N ALA A 115 -1.81 11.24 -5.48
CA ALA A 115 -2.64 12.46 -5.60
C ALA A 115 -3.88 12.39 -4.70
N SER A 116 -4.57 11.25 -4.64
CA SER A 116 -5.73 11.08 -3.76
C SER A 116 -5.34 11.13 -2.29
N THR A 117 -4.19 10.54 -1.93
CA THR A 117 -3.67 10.60 -0.56
C THR A 117 -3.25 12.02 -0.19
N SER A 118 -2.61 12.75 -1.11
CA SER A 118 -2.23 14.15 -0.92
C SER A 118 -3.44 15.03 -0.57
N VAL A 119 -4.51 14.92 -1.35
CA VAL A 119 -5.77 15.64 -1.08
C VAL A 119 -6.34 15.29 0.30
N ALA A 120 -6.37 14.01 0.65
CA ALA A 120 -6.89 13.58 1.96
C ALA A 120 -6.04 14.12 3.13
N ILE A 121 -4.72 14.22 2.97
CA ILE A 121 -3.82 14.80 3.96
C ILE A 121 -4.00 16.32 4.05
N GLU A 122 -4.23 17.00 2.93
CA GLU A 122 -4.56 18.43 2.89
C GLU A 122 -5.89 18.74 3.58
N ASP A 123 -6.90 17.89 3.39
CA ASP A 123 -8.18 17.99 4.08
C ASP A 123 -8.06 17.87 5.61
N LEU A 124 -7.01 17.20 6.09
CA LEU A 124 -6.64 17.13 7.51
C LEU A 124 -5.80 18.35 7.97
N GLY A 125 -5.56 19.33 7.10
CA GLY A 125 -4.84 20.56 7.43
C GLY A 125 -3.32 20.47 7.27
N LEU A 126 -2.77 19.39 6.73
CA LEU A 126 -1.34 19.18 6.53
C LEU A 126 -0.95 19.47 5.08
N LYS A 127 -0.24 20.58 4.84
CA LYS A 127 0.37 20.86 3.53
C LYS A 127 1.44 19.81 3.23
N ASN A 128 1.37 19.23 2.04
CA ASN A 128 2.30 18.19 1.61
C ASN A 128 2.71 18.40 0.15
N ASN A 129 3.73 17.66 -0.28
CA ASN A 129 4.14 17.60 -1.68
C ASN A 129 4.46 16.16 -2.10
N ILE A 130 4.24 15.86 -3.38
CA ILE A 130 4.61 14.59 -4.01
C ILE A 130 6.00 14.75 -4.63
N SER A 131 6.93 13.84 -4.35
CA SER A 131 8.22 13.76 -5.04
C SER A 131 8.14 12.82 -6.24
N GLU A 132 8.73 13.22 -7.37
CA GLU A 132 8.87 12.38 -8.56
C GLU A 132 10.15 11.53 -8.53
N SER A 133 11.23 12.03 -7.91
CA SER A 133 12.52 11.35 -7.83
C SER A 133 12.54 10.21 -6.81
N ASP A 134 11.78 10.37 -5.72
CA ASP A 134 11.58 9.36 -4.68
C ASP A 134 10.08 9.31 -4.34
N PRO A 135 9.28 8.51 -5.07
CA PRO A 135 7.83 8.54 -5.00
C PRO A 135 7.30 8.39 -3.58
N GLY A 136 6.52 9.37 -3.14
CA GLY A 136 5.97 9.44 -1.80
C GLY A 136 5.37 10.81 -1.51
N LEU A 137 4.79 10.97 -0.32
CA LEU A 137 4.34 12.25 0.20
C LEU A 137 5.32 12.79 1.24
N TYR A 138 5.55 14.07 1.20
CA TYR A 138 6.48 14.75 2.08
C TYR A 138 5.82 15.94 2.77
N VAL A 139 6.10 16.10 4.06
CA VAL A 139 5.71 17.24 4.89
C VAL A 139 6.98 17.83 5.49
N ASN A 140 7.21 19.12 5.29
CA ASN A 140 8.40 19.83 5.78
C ASN A 140 9.74 19.16 5.37
N GLY A 141 9.78 18.49 4.22
CA GLY A 141 10.97 17.77 3.73
C GLY A 141 11.12 16.34 4.24
N GLU A 142 10.29 15.91 5.18
CA GLU A 142 10.29 14.54 5.70
C GLU A 142 9.23 13.68 5.03
N LYS A 143 9.55 12.40 4.80
CA LYS A 143 8.66 11.46 4.12
C LYS A 143 7.54 11.00 5.03
N LEU A 144 6.33 11.47 4.77
CA LEU A 144 5.11 11.06 5.45
C LEU A 144 4.56 9.73 4.93
N ALA A 145 4.61 9.52 3.61
CA ALA A 145 4.12 8.28 3.01
C ALA A 145 5.05 7.73 1.94
N SER A 146 5.19 6.41 1.91
CA SER A 146 5.93 5.64 0.91
C SER A 146 4.97 4.84 0.05
N ILE A 147 5.28 4.65 -1.23
CA ILE A 147 4.46 3.85 -2.14
C ILE A 147 5.33 2.84 -2.91
N GLY A 148 4.86 1.61 -2.97
CA GLY A 148 5.48 0.56 -3.77
C GLY A 148 4.40 -0.41 -4.26
N MET A 149 4.17 -0.44 -5.57
CA MET A 149 3.13 -1.24 -6.20
C MET A 149 3.71 -2.36 -7.06
N ARG A 150 2.92 -3.39 -7.27
CA ARG A 150 3.16 -4.42 -8.28
C ARG A 150 1.87 -4.72 -9.04
N ILE A 151 2.01 -5.16 -10.28
CA ILE A 151 0.90 -5.61 -11.12
C ILE A 151 1.19 -7.04 -11.56
N LYS A 152 0.20 -7.93 -11.38
CA LYS A 152 0.24 -9.33 -11.81
C LYS A 152 -1.15 -9.73 -12.28
N SER A 153 -1.24 -10.39 -13.45
CA SER A 153 -2.51 -10.89 -14.02
C SER A 153 -3.62 -9.83 -14.06
N ASN A 154 -3.29 -8.57 -14.37
CA ASN A 154 -4.16 -7.40 -14.40
C ASN A 154 -4.69 -6.93 -13.03
N TYR A 155 -4.15 -7.43 -11.93
CA TYR A 155 -4.41 -6.91 -10.59
C TYR A 155 -3.19 -6.15 -10.07
N SER A 156 -3.44 -5.01 -9.41
CA SER A 156 -2.43 -4.41 -8.56
C SER A 156 -2.38 -5.14 -7.22
N TYR A 157 -1.27 -5.03 -6.52
CA TYR A 157 -1.11 -5.43 -5.13
C TYR A 157 0.07 -4.69 -4.49
N HIS A 158 0.29 -4.88 -3.21
CA HIS A 158 1.04 -3.95 -2.39
C HIS A 158 0.36 -2.56 -2.34
N GLY A 159 1.07 -1.52 -1.95
CA GLY A 159 0.38 -0.26 -1.76
C GLY A 159 1.21 0.89 -1.22
N LEU A 160 0.60 1.62 -0.30
CA LEU A 160 1.11 2.82 0.32
C LEU A 160 1.17 2.62 1.83
N SER A 161 2.26 3.06 2.46
CA SER A 161 2.37 3.18 3.90
C SER A 161 2.39 4.65 4.31
N LEU A 162 1.64 4.98 5.36
CA LEU A 162 1.50 6.32 5.91
C LEU A 162 1.98 6.33 7.37
N ASN A 163 2.98 7.13 7.65
CA ASN A 163 3.49 7.32 9.02
C ASN A 163 2.50 8.20 9.80
N HIS A 164 1.90 7.64 10.85
CA HIS A 164 0.96 8.33 11.73
C HIS A 164 1.59 8.56 13.11
N ASP A 165 1.99 7.48 13.77
CA ASP A 165 2.58 7.49 15.12
C ASP A 165 3.67 6.40 15.25
N VAL A 166 4.32 6.10 14.15
CA VAL A 166 5.35 5.06 14.10
C VAL A 166 6.65 5.52 14.74
N ASN A 167 7.24 4.66 15.58
CA ASN A 167 8.57 4.89 16.11
C ASN A 167 9.63 4.54 15.04
N LEU A 168 10.36 5.55 14.58
CA LEU A 168 11.43 5.41 13.59
C LEU A 168 12.85 5.44 14.19
N LYS A 169 12.95 5.33 15.52
CA LYS A 169 14.23 5.32 16.24
C LYS A 169 14.77 3.92 16.43
#